data_58d8604d8852b7942f9f2dc0b91c0ace
#
_entry.id   58d8604d8852b7942f9f2dc0b91c0ace
#
_cell.length_a   1.000
_cell.length_b   1.000
_cell.length_c   1.000
_cell.angle_alpha   90.00
_cell.angle_beta   90.00
_cell.angle_gamma   90.00
#
_symmetry.space_group_name_H-M   'P 1'
#
loop_
_entity.id
_entity.type
_entity.pdbx_description
1 polymer ?
#
loop_
_entity_poly.entity_id
_entity_poly.type
_entity_poly.pdbx_seq_one_letter_code
_entity_poly.pdbx_strand_id
1 'polypeptide(L)'
;MGKPEGKVEDHLIKKAEANNCLCYKFTSPSNNGVPDRIVIGIDKFGVKHTDFIETKAPGEKPRLLQRIIHAEMREHGATVFVLSTKEAIDRYFRQFFEPEENANGHKIPD
;
A
#
# COMPACT_ATOMS: atom_id res chain seq x y z
N MET A 1 2.01 14.96 -17.98
CA MET A 1 2.68 13.90 -17.20
C MET A 1 2.39 14.09 -15.72
N GLY A 2 2.11 13.00 -15.01
CA GLY A 2 1.84 13.07 -13.59
C GLY A 2 3.07 13.43 -12.76
N LYS A 3 2.83 13.95 -11.57
CA LYS A 3 3.89 14.15 -10.59
C LYS A 3 4.47 12.79 -10.18
N PRO A 4 5.73 12.72 -9.68
CA PRO A 4 6.34 11.46 -9.24
C PRO A 4 5.49 10.69 -8.22
N GLU A 5 4.87 11.39 -7.27
CA GLU A 5 3.96 10.77 -6.31
C GLU A 5 2.74 10.14 -7.02
N GLY A 6 2.19 10.81 -8.02
CA GLY A 6 1.07 10.28 -8.81
C GLY A 6 1.42 9.00 -9.55
N LYS A 7 2.66 8.87 -10.01
CA LYS A 7 3.13 7.64 -10.66
C LYS A 7 3.19 6.47 -9.68
N VAL A 8 3.61 6.72 -8.46
CA VAL A 8 3.62 5.70 -7.40
C VAL A 8 2.19 5.31 -7.04
N GLU A 9 1.31 6.28 -6.87
CA GLU A 9 -0.10 6.02 -6.58
C GLU A 9 -0.78 5.24 -7.71
N ASP A 10 -0.53 5.60 -8.98
CA ASP A 10 -1.08 4.87 -10.12
C ASP A 10 -0.61 3.42 -10.14
N HIS A 11 0.64 3.18 -9.79
CA HIS A 11 1.18 1.82 -9.72
C HIS A 11 0.48 1.00 -8.63
N LEU A 12 0.22 1.62 -7.47
CA LEU A 12 -0.53 0.98 -6.40
C LEU A 12 -1.93 0.56 -6.87
N ILE A 13 -2.64 1.45 -7.55
CA ILE A 13 -3.98 1.17 -8.05
C ILE A 13 -3.97 0.00 -9.04
N LYS A 14 -3.02 0.00 -9.97
CA LYS A 14 -2.88 -1.08 -10.96
C LYS A 14 -2.58 -2.42 -10.31
N LYS A 15 -1.66 -2.44 -9.37
CA LYS A 15 -1.28 -3.68 -8.68
C LYS A 15 -2.42 -4.20 -7.81
N ALA A 16 -3.16 -3.33 -7.15
CA ALA A 16 -4.32 -3.73 -6.37
C ALA A 16 -5.37 -4.39 -7.28
N GLU A 17 -5.69 -3.76 -8.40
CA GLU A 17 -6.64 -4.31 -9.36
C GLU A 17 -6.18 -5.68 -9.89
N ALA A 18 -4.91 -5.79 -10.25
CA ALA A 18 -4.34 -7.04 -10.76
C ALA A 18 -4.40 -8.19 -9.73
N ASN A 19 -4.47 -7.85 -8.44
CA ASN A 19 -4.51 -8.82 -7.35
C ASN A 19 -5.88 -8.96 -6.70
N ASN A 20 -6.94 -8.52 -7.38
CA ASN A 20 -8.32 -8.57 -6.87
C ASN A 20 -8.52 -7.84 -5.55
N CYS A 21 -7.76 -6.79 -5.32
CA CYS A 21 -7.93 -5.93 -4.16
C CYS A 21 -8.72 -4.69 -4.54
N LEU A 22 -9.55 -4.22 -3.61
CA LEU A 22 -10.14 -2.89 -3.71
C LEU A 22 -9.09 -1.86 -3.32
N CYS A 23 -9.06 -0.74 -4.01
CA CYS A 23 -8.16 0.36 -3.66
C CYS A 23 -8.95 1.66 -3.74
N TYR A 24 -9.33 2.18 -2.58
CA TYR A 24 -10.14 3.38 -2.50
C TYR A 24 -9.30 4.56 -2.05
N LYS A 25 -9.66 5.73 -2.56
CA LYS A 25 -9.12 6.97 -2.02
C LYS A 25 -9.73 7.21 -0.66
N PHE A 26 -8.88 7.57 0.30
CA PHE A 26 -9.33 7.86 1.66
C PHE A 26 -9.10 9.33 1.97
N THR A 27 -10.13 10.00 2.45
CA THR A 27 -10.05 11.41 2.84
C THR A 27 -10.71 11.60 4.18
N SER A 28 -10.02 12.29 5.08
CA SER A 28 -10.60 12.68 6.38
C SER A 28 -10.53 14.20 6.46
N PRO A 29 -11.64 14.90 6.23
CA PRO A 29 -11.64 16.37 6.15
C PRO A 29 -11.13 17.08 7.40
N SER A 30 -11.24 16.46 8.57
CA SER A 30 -10.84 17.05 9.84
C SER A 30 -9.47 16.60 10.32
N ASN A 31 -8.78 15.73 9.55
CA ASN A 31 -7.51 15.14 9.98
C ASN A 31 -6.52 15.08 8.80
N ASN A 32 -5.59 16.00 8.77
CA ASN A 32 -4.67 16.16 7.65
C ASN A 32 -3.54 15.12 7.57
N GLY A 33 -3.40 14.27 8.56
CA GLY A 33 -2.29 13.32 8.60
C GLY A 33 -2.65 11.90 8.24
N VAL A 34 -3.92 11.61 7.88
CA VAL A 34 -4.35 10.24 7.56
C VAL A 34 -3.81 9.81 6.20
N PRO A 35 -3.54 8.51 6.01
CA PRO A 35 -3.12 7.98 4.71
C PRO A 35 -4.18 8.21 3.64
N ASP A 36 -3.76 8.33 2.38
CA ASP A 36 -4.65 8.72 1.29
C ASP A 36 -5.28 7.55 0.52
N ARG A 37 -4.89 6.31 0.81
CA ARG A 37 -5.45 5.12 0.15
C ARG A 37 -5.77 4.02 1.15
N ILE A 38 -6.78 3.21 0.82
CA ILE A 38 -7.10 1.99 1.55
C ILE A 38 -7.09 0.84 0.55
N VAL A 39 -6.35 -0.23 0.87
CA VAL A 39 -6.35 -1.47 0.10
C VAL A 39 -7.09 -2.52 0.92
N ILE A 40 -8.08 -3.15 0.31
CA ILE A 40 -8.90 -4.18 0.94
C ILE A 40 -8.83 -5.44 0.08
N GLY A 41 -8.47 -6.54 0.70
CA GLY A 41 -8.40 -7.81 -0.02
C GLY A 41 -8.12 -8.98 0.91
N ILE A 42 -8.21 -10.19 0.36
CA ILE A 42 -7.86 -11.43 1.06
C ILE A 42 -6.52 -11.88 0.50
N ASP A 43 -5.54 -12.07 1.38
CA ASP A 43 -4.18 -12.38 0.94
C ASP A 43 -4.02 -13.84 0.53
N LYS A 44 -2.82 -14.21 0.06
CA LYS A 44 -2.52 -15.57 -0.41
C LYS A 44 -2.57 -16.62 0.69
N PHE A 45 -2.61 -16.19 1.95
CA PHE A 45 -2.75 -17.09 3.10
C PHE A 45 -4.18 -17.14 3.64
N GLY A 46 -5.12 -16.45 2.98
CA GLY A 46 -6.51 -16.39 3.44
C GLY A 46 -6.78 -15.33 4.51
N VAL A 47 -5.82 -14.47 4.80
CA VAL A 47 -5.97 -13.42 5.80
C VAL A 47 -6.60 -12.18 5.17
N LYS A 48 -7.57 -11.61 5.87
CA LYS A 48 -8.27 -10.40 5.42
C LYS A 48 -7.43 -9.17 5.75
N HIS A 49 -7.29 -8.29 4.76
CA HIS A 49 -6.55 -7.04 4.89
C HIS A 49 -7.46 -5.85 4.72
N THR A 50 -7.27 -4.85 5.57
CA THR A 50 -7.73 -3.48 5.38
C THR A 50 -6.50 -2.63 5.70
N ASP A 51 -5.73 -2.31 4.68
CA ASP A 51 -4.44 -1.66 4.84
C ASP A 51 -4.54 -0.20 4.40
N PHE A 52 -4.13 0.70 5.28
CA PHE A 52 -4.02 2.12 4.95
C PHE A 52 -2.65 2.35 4.32
N ILE A 53 -2.64 3.00 3.16
CA ILE A 53 -1.41 3.22 2.40
C ILE A 53 -1.20 4.71 2.18
N GLU A 54 -0.05 5.20 2.61
CA GLU A 54 0.42 6.53 2.26
C GLU A 54 1.42 6.39 1.12
N THR A 55 1.09 6.97 -0.04
CA THR A 55 2.05 6.98 -1.16
C THR A 55 2.84 8.28 -1.14
N LYS A 56 4.13 8.16 -1.43
CA LYS A 56 5.07 9.28 -1.50
C LYS A 56 5.90 9.16 -2.78
N ALA A 57 6.43 10.28 -3.25
CA ALA A 57 7.41 10.25 -4.33
C ALA A 57 8.71 9.59 -3.85
N PRO A 58 9.51 9.00 -4.77
CA PRO A 58 10.79 8.42 -4.38
C PRO A 58 11.65 9.45 -3.64
N GLY A 59 12.19 9.04 -2.49
CA GLY A 59 13.01 9.89 -1.64
C GLY A 59 12.24 10.80 -0.69
N GLU A 60 10.93 10.95 -0.87
CA GLU A 60 10.12 11.72 0.07
C GLU A 60 9.75 10.88 1.28
N LYS A 61 9.66 11.55 2.42
CA LYS A 61 9.24 10.96 3.69
C LYS A 61 7.94 11.60 4.16
N PRO A 62 7.13 10.89 4.94
CA PRO A 62 5.95 11.50 5.54
C PRO A 62 6.33 12.71 6.39
N ARG A 63 5.47 13.74 6.37
CA ARG A 63 5.63 14.89 7.24
C ARG A 63 5.40 14.48 8.70
N LEU A 64 5.88 15.31 9.63
CA LEU A 64 5.77 15.03 11.06
C LEU A 64 4.33 14.71 11.47
N LEU A 65 3.36 15.52 11.04
CA LEU A 65 1.95 15.29 11.36
C LEU A 65 1.47 13.93 10.86
N GLN A 66 1.86 13.55 9.63
CA GLN A 66 1.51 12.25 9.09
C GLN A 66 2.08 11.12 9.95
N ARG A 67 3.34 11.24 10.35
CA ARG A 67 3.98 10.21 11.20
C ARG A 67 3.28 10.07 12.55
N ILE A 68 2.87 11.18 13.15
CA ILE A 68 2.14 11.18 14.43
C ILE A 68 0.80 10.47 14.26
N ILE A 69 0.03 10.83 13.24
CA ILE A 69 -1.28 10.23 12.98
C ILE A 69 -1.14 8.74 12.64
N HIS A 70 -0.14 8.38 11.80
CA HIS A 70 0.10 6.97 11.47
C HIS A 70 0.43 6.15 12.72
N ALA A 71 1.25 6.68 13.63
CA ALA A 71 1.59 5.99 14.87
C ALA A 71 0.35 5.79 15.74
N GLU A 72 -0.50 6.82 15.85
CA GLU A 72 -1.75 6.73 16.60
C GLU A 72 -2.70 5.68 16.00
N MET A 73 -2.82 5.67 14.67
CA MET A 73 -3.64 4.67 13.98
C MET A 73 -3.13 3.24 14.28
N ARG A 74 -1.82 3.04 14.23
CA ARG A 74 -1.23 1.73 14.53
C ARG A 74 -1.46 1.31 15.98
N GLU A 75 -1.37 2.24 16.90
CA GLU A 75 -1.66 1.97 18.32
C GLU A 75 -3.10 1.53 18.53
N HIS A 76 -4.02 1.98 17.69
CA HIS A 76 -5.43 1.60 17.75
C HIS A 76 -5.75 0.38 16.87
N GLY A 77 -4.74 -0.30 16.35
CA GLY A 77 -4.92 -1.56 15.65
C GLY A 77 -4.97 -1.47 14.12
N ALA A 78 -4.79 -0.29 13.54
CA ALA A 78 -4.79 -0.16 12.09
C ALA A 78 -3.44 -0.58 11.50
N THR A 79 -3.46 -1.14 10.30
CA THR A 79 -2.26 -1.42 9.53
C THR A 79 -2.02 -0.25 8.59
N VAL A 80 -0.85 0.37 8.70
CA VAL A 80 -0.47 1.54 7.90
C VAL A 80 0.89 1.31 7.28
N PHE A 81 0.97 1.44 5.96
CA PHE A 81 2.21 1.36 5.19
C PHE A 81 2.50 2.69 4.52
N VAL A 82 3.78 3.01 4.41
CA VAL A 82 4.26 4.14 3.61
C VAL A 82 5.05 3.56 2.45
N LEU A 83 4.59 3.78 1.22
CA LEU A 83 5.19 3.22 0.02
C LEU A 83 5.58 4.36 -0.91
N SER A 84 6.86 4.51 -1.18
CA SER A 84 7.40 5.65 -1.92
C SER A 84 8.04 5.28 -3.26
N THR A 85 8.06 4.00 -3.61
CA THR A 85 8.61 3.54 -4.89
C THR A 85 7.73 2.44 -5.47
N LYS A 86 7.83 2.24 -6.77
CA LYS A 86 7.15 1.11 -7.43
C LYS A 86 7.67 -0.22 -6.89
N GLU A 87 8.97 -0.29 -6.60
CA GLU A 87 9.60 -1.49 -6.03
C GLU A 87 9.05 -1.81 -4.65
N ALA A 88 8.78 -0.80 -3.82
CA ALA A 88 8.17 -1.00 -2.51
C ALA A 88 6.74 -1.53 -2.64
N ILE A 89 5.99 -1.01 -3.60
CA ILE A 89 4.63 -1.48 -3.89
C ILE A 89 4.68 -2.93 -4.39
N ASP A 90 5.58 -3.25 -5.31
CA ASP A 90 5.73 -4.62 -5.80
C ASP A 90 6.05 -5.58 -4.67
N ARG A 91 6.91 -5.17 -3.75
CA ARG A 91 7.30 -5.95 -2.57
C ARG A 91 6.12 -6.21 -1.65
N TYR A 92 5.28 -5.18 -1.42
CA TYR A 92 4.06 -5.30 -0.64
C TYR A 92 3.13 -6.37 -1.23
N PHE A 93 2.88 -6.31 -2.53
CA PHE A 93 1.98 -7.27 -3.17
C PHE A 93 2.59 -8.68 -3.25
N ARG A 94 3.89 -8.81 -3.47
CA ARG A 94 4.57 -10.11 -3.42
C ARG A 94 4.48 -10.74 -2.05
N GLN A 95 4.66 -9.93 -1.02
CA GLN A 95 4.64 -10.43 0.37
C GLN A 95 3.28 -10.98 0.74
N PHE A 96 2.21 -10.33 0.34
CA PHE A 96 0.87 -10.63 0.85
C PHE A 96 -0.06 -11.28 -0.17
N PHE A 97 0.01 -10.92 -1.42
CA PHE A 97 -1.04 -11.28 -2.38
C PHE A 97 -0.57 -12.15 -3.54
N GLU A 98 0.62 -11.92 -4.06
CA GLU A 98 1.09 -12.63 -5.25
C GLU A 98 1.71 -13.97 -4.88
N PRO A 99 1.55 -15.01 -5.74
CA PRO A 99 2.21 -16.29 -5.51
C PRO A 99 3.72 -16.11 -5.46
N GLU A 100 4.40 -16.94 -4.65
CA GLU A 100 5.85 -16.93 -4.59
C GLU A 100 6.44 -17.44 -5.90
N GLU A 101 7.67 -16.99 -6.20
CA GLU A 101 8.42 -17.44 -7.36
C GLU A 101 9.54 -18.38 -6.94
N ASN A 102 9.83 -19.39 -7.80
CA ASN A 102 10.98 -20.26 -7.59
C ASN A 102 12.29 -19.56 -8.05
N ALA A 103 13.42 -20.25 -7.92
CA ALA A 103 14.73 -19.71 -8.25
C ALA A 103 14.87 -19.30 -9.73
N ASN A 104 14.03 -19.81 -10.62
CA ASN A 104 14.04 -19.49 -12.04
C ASN A 104 13.06 -18.38 -12.41
N GLY A 105 12.41 -17.75 -11.42
CA GLY A 105 11.41 -16.73 -11.67
C GLY A 105 10.03 -17.25 -12.01
N HIS A 106 9.82 -18.55 -11.94
CA HIS A 106 8.50 -19.14 -12.18
C HIS A 106 7.67 -19.15 -10.90
N LYS A 107 6.39 -18.83 -11.01
CA LYS A 107 5.50 -18.85 -9.86
C LYS A 107 5.25 -20.27 -9.39
N ILE A 108 5.27 -20.44 -8.08
CA ILE A 108 5.02 -21.74 -7.45
C ILE A 108 3.50 -21.92 -7.34
N PRO A 109 2.95 -23.06 -7.84
CA PRO A 109 1.52 -23.33 -7.70
C PRO A 109 1.11 -23.43 -6.22
N ASP A 110 -0.10 -23.03 -5.94
CA ASP A 110 -0.70 -23.16 -4.60
C ASP A 110 -0.90 -24.61 -4.20
#